data_2771c9bd68755ee31dd52df7f25c8cf0
#
_entry.id   2771c9bd68755ee31dd52df7f25c8cf0
#
_cell.length_a   1.000
_cell.length_b   1.000
_cell.length_c   1.000
_cell.angle_alpha   90.00
_cell.angle_beta   90.00
_cell.angle_gamma   90.00
#
_symmetry.space_group_name_H-M   'P 1'
#
loop_
_entity.id
_entity.type
_entity.pdbx_description
1 polymer ?
#
loop_
_entity_poly.entity_id
_entity_poly.type
_entity_poly.pdbx_seq_one_letter_code
_entity_poly.pdbx_strand_id
1 'polypeptide(L)'
;MINSEYKKRRASVISKIKDDALMILFSASEKYRNNDVTYKYRQSSNFYYLTGVNDPSTILIMSKNGRKISTTLICKRPNDLDKVWHGQVPSKDSYKKKYDIEYVIYSDEVDKLSVGNASNLYYEFSDEYKLIDLLQKINFDTEVSRYLKHNNFQSSKNDLYNLVCDMRRIKSDFEINEIRKAANVSVEAHINLMKSCKPGMNENEVEADFVKICKSKGGEQAYPAIVASGKNACILHYTRNNSKLRSNQL
;
A
#
# COMPACT_ATOMS: atom_id res chain seq x y z
N MET A 1 11.68 16.47 1.50
CA MET A 1 10.41 16.86 0.85
C MET A 1 9.37 15.72 0.86
N ILE A 2 9.68 14.49 0.44
CA ILE A 2 8.72 13.36 0.44
C ILE A 2 8.21 13.04 1.86
N ASN A 3 9.09 13.04 2.85
CA ASN A 3 8.72 12.72 4.24
C ASN A 3 7.73 13.72 4.85
N SER A 4 7.81 15.00 4.48
CA SER A 4 6.87 16.01 4.95
C SER A 4 5.45 15.78 4.45
N GLU A 5 5.29 15.17 3.28
CA GLU A 5 3.97 14.86 2.71
C GLU A 5 3.26 13.75 3.50
N TYR A 6 3.95 12.66 3.80
CA TYR A 6 3.37 11.58 4.62
C TYR A 6 3.02 12.05 6.04
N LYS A 7 3.87 12.89 6.65
CA LYS A 7 3.58 13.49 7.95
C LYS A 7 2.33 14.38 7.91
N LYS A 8 2.19 15.23 6.90
CA LYS A 8 1.00 16.05 6.68
C LYS A 8 -0.27 15.23 6.55
N ARG A 9 -0.21 14.12 5.79
CA ARG A 9 -1.34 13.20 5.62
C ARG A 9 -1.73 12.53 6.95
N ARG A 10 -0.75 12.07 7.74
CA ARG A 10 -1.01 11.54 9.08
C ARG A 10 -1.62 12.60 10.00
N ALA A 11 -1.10 13.83 10.00
CA ALA A 11 -1.70 14.94 10.76
C ALA A 11 -3.12 15.26 10.29
N SER A 12 -3.39 15.20 8.99
CA SER A 12 -4.73 15.44 8.45
C SER A 12 -5.71 14.33 8.83
N VAL A 13 -5.35 13.05 8.76
CA VAL A 13 -6.26 11.97 9.14
C VAL A 13 -6.57 12.01 10.63
N ILE A 14 -5.56 12.21 11.48
CA ILE A 14 -5.75 12.24 12.93
C ILE A 14 -6.60 13.43 13.41
N SER A 15 -6.55 14.56 12.70
CA SER A 15 -7.39 15.72 13.02
C SER A 15 -8.88 15.49 12.75
N LYS A 16 -9.22 14.54 11.88
CA LYS A 16 -10.59 14.24 11.47
C LYS A 16 -11.24 13.11 12.29
N ILE A 17 -10.47 12.33 13.05
CA ILE A 17 -11.02 11.30 13.94
C ILE A 17 -11.37 11.88 15.30
N LYS A 18 -12.29 11.19 16.00
CA LYS A 18 -12.72 11.57 17.34
C LYS A 18 -11.56 11.61 18.35
N ASP A 19 -11.76 12.22 19.48
CA ASP A 19 -10.86 12.08 20.61
C ASP A 19 -10.99 10.68 21.24
N ASP A 20 -10.03 10.33 22.08
CA ASP A 20 -9.92 8.98 22.67
C ASP A 20 -10.00 7.88 21.61
N ALA A 21 -9.21 8.07 20.56
CA ALA A 21 -9.22 7.19 19.41
C ALA A 21 -7.89 6.47 19.21
N LEU A 22 -8.01 5.22 18.76
CA LEU A 22 -6.92 4.41 18.23
C LEU A 22 -7.18 4.11 16.76
N MET A 23 -6.23 4.47 15.92
CA MET A 23 -6.24 4.15 14.49
C MET A 23 -5.18 3.09 14.20
N ILE A 24 -5.59 2.00 13.58
CA ILE A 24 -4.70 0.90 13.20
C ILE A 24 -4.86 0.62 11.71
N LEU A 25 -3.73 0.59 11.01
CA LEU A 25 -3.69 0.29 9.59
C LEU A 25 -2.60 -0.72 9.29
N PHE A 26 -2.95 -1.78 8.60
CA PHE A 26 -2.04 -2.87 8.25
C PHE A 26 -1.46 -2.70 6.85
N SER A 27 -0.20 -3.09 6.69
CA SER A 27 0.38 -3.30 5.37
C SER A 27 -0.31 -4.45 4.64
N ALA A 28 -0.20 -4.47 3.31
CA ALA A 28 -0.55 -5.65 2.54
C ALA A 28 0.29 -6.85 2.98
N SER A 29 -0.28 -8.04 2.85
CA SER A 29 0.45 -9.29 3.05
C SER A 29 1.13 -9.72 1.76
N GLU A 30 2.30 -10.35 1.86
CA GLU A 30 2.89 -11.07 0.74
C GLU A 30 1.97 -12.21 0.30
N LYS A 31 1.93 -12.47 -0.98
CA LYS A 31 1.13 -13.57 -1.56
C LYS A 31 2.06 -14.55 -2.26
N TYR A 32 1.97 -15.81 -1.86
CA TYR A 32 2.73 -16.88 -2.47
C TYR A 32 2.15 -17.22 -3.85
N ARG A 33 3.02 -17.39 -4.81
CA ARG A 33 2.70 -17.86 -6.15
C ARG A 33 2.82 -19.38 -6.24
N ASN A 34 3.95 -19.90 -5.75
CA ASN A 34 4.27 -21.32 -5.72
C ASN A 34 5.39 -21.58 -4.73
N ASN A 35 5.21 -22.48 -3.78
CA ASN A 35 6.17 -22.85 -2.74
C ASN A 35 6.79 -21.60 -2.05
N ASP A 36 8.08 -21.37 -2.23
CA ASP A 36 8.84 -20.26 -1.68
C ASP A 36 8.86 -19.00 -2.56
N VAL A 37 8.25 -19.07 -3.75
CA VAL A 37 8.18 -17.93 -4.69
C VAL A 37 6.93 -17.10 -4.42
N THR A 38 7.12 -15.82 -4.13
CA THR A 38 6.03 -14.85 -3.96
C THR A 38 5.71 -14.13 -5.27
N TYR A 39 4.46 -13.62 -5.38
CA TYR A 39 4.17 -12.58 -6.34
C TYR A 39 4.93 -11.30 -5.97
N LYS A 40 5.16 -10.43 -6.96
CA LYS A 40 5.72 -9.11 -6.66
C LYS A 40 4.87 -8.40 -5.61
N TYR A 41 5.50 -7.95 -4.54
CA TYR A 41 4.81 -7.28 -3.45
C TYR A 41 4.17 -5.98 -3.93
N ARG A 42 2.92 -5.77 -3.55
CA ARG A 42 2.17 -4.53 -3.78
C ARG A 42 1.56 -4.06 -2.46
N GLN A 43 2.03 -2.93 -1.97
CA GLN A 43 1.54 -2.36 -0.73
C GLN A 43 0.07 -1.92 -0.83
N SER A 44 -0.67 -1.97 0.28
CA SER A 44 -1.97 -1.32 0.41
C SER A 44 -1.84 0.16 0.07
N SER A 45 -2.72 0.65 -0.81
CA SER A 45 -2.67 2.04 -1.25
C SER A 45 -2.88 3.03 -0.11
N ASN A 46 -3.76 2.72 0.84
CA ASN A 46 -4.03 3.58 1.99
C ASN A 46 -2.88 3.56 2.99
N PHE A 47 -2.28 2.39 3.22
CA PHE A 47 -1.09 2.26 4.06
C PHE A 47 0.08 3.08 3.48
N TYR A 48 0.36 2.89 2.18
CA TYR A 48 1.41 3.65 1.51
C TYR A 48 1.14 5.16 1.51
N TYR A 49 -0.10 5.57 1.30
CA TYR A 49 -0.52 6.97 1.30
C TYR A 49 -0.21 7.67 2.63
N LEU A 50 -0.41 6.99 3.76
CA LEU A 50 -0.17 7.55 5.09
C LEU A 50 1.27 7.39 5.58
N THR A 51 2.02 6.40 5.09
CA THR A 51 3.33 6.04 5.63
C THR A 51 4.49 6.23 4.67
N GLY A 52 4.29 5.99 3.38
CA GLY A 52 5.35 5.84 2.38
C GLY A 52 6.13 4.52 2.50
N VAL A 53 5.82 3.68 3.50
CA VAL A 53 6.50 2.41 3.73
C VAL A 53 6.01 1.37 2.73
N ASN A 54 6.93 0.71 2.05
CA ASN A 54 6.62 -0.33 1.06
C ASN A 54 7.07 -1.73 1.51
N ASP A 55 7.24 -1.92 2.82
CA ASP A 55 7.65 -3.20 3.38
C ASP A 55 6.43 -3.99 3.87
N PRO A 56 6.38 -5.32 3.64
CA PRO A 56 5.32 -6.16 4.19
C PRO A 56 5.44 -6.29 5.72
N SER A 57 4.42 -6.86 6.34
CA SER A 57 4.39 -7.15 7.78
C SER A 57 4.66 -5.92 8.66
N THR A 58 4.19 -4.76 8.21
CA THR A 58 4.25 -3.51 8.97
C THR A 58 2.85 -3.06 9.39
N ILE A 59 2.77 -2.37 10.53
CA ILE A 59 1.50 -1.87 11.07
C ILE A 59 1.70 -0.43 11.51
N LEU A 60 0.83 0.46 11.08
CA LEU A 60 0.76 1.84 11.57
C LEU A 60 -0.26 1.91 12.69
N ILE A 61 0.15 2.41 13.85
CA ILE A 61 -0.73 2.73 14.98
C ILE A 61 -0.63 4.22 15.26
N MET A 62 -1.77 4.88 15.35
CA MET A 62 -1.85 6.27 15.79
C MET A 62 -2.85 6.37 16.91
N SER A 63 -2.48 7.01 18.01
CA SER A 63 -3.40 7.30 19.13
C SER A 63 -3.65 8.80 19.25
N LYS A 64 -4.88 9.14 19.64
CA LYS A 64 -5.31 10.50 19.92
C LYS A 64 -6.06 10.55 21.23
N ASN A 65 -5.47 11.20 22.23
CA ASN A 65 -6.06 11.42 23.56
C ASN A 65 -6.05 12.94 23.83
N GLY A 66 -7.12 13.61 23.49
CA GLY A 66 -7.20 15.07 23.52
C GLY A 66 -6.14 15.67 22.61
N ARG A 67 -5.21 16.44 23.20
CA ARG A 67 -4.08 17.07 22.47
C ARG A 67 -2.87 16.14 22.28
N LYS A 68 -2.84 15.01 22.96
CA LYS A 68 -1.72 14.08 22.88
C LYS A 68 -1.94 13.13 21.72
N ILE A 69 -1.06 13.21 20.74
CA ILE A 69 -1.06 12.34 19.56
C ILE A 69 0.25 11.57 19.57
N SER A 70 0.20 10.27 19.27
CA SER A 70 1.39 9.46 19.04
C SER A 70 1.28 8.69 17.74
N THR A 71 2.41 8.42 17.10
CA THR A 71 2.52 7.66 15.86
C THR A 71 3.57 6.57 16.03
N THR A 72 3.15 5.32 15.94
CA THR A 72 4.00 4.15 16.08
C THR A 72 3.94 3.29 14.82
N LEU A 73 5.08 2.87 14.33
CA LEU A 73 5.20 1.83 13.30
C LEU A 73 5.70 0.54 13.96
N ILE A 74 4.97 -0.53 13.75
CA ILE A 74 5.44 -1.89 14.08
C ILE A 74 6.06 -2.47 12.81
N CYS A 75 7.23 -3.07 12.92
CA CYS A 75 7.93 -3.70 11.81
C CYS A 75 8.54 -5.04 12.24
N LYS A 76 8.88 -5.89 11.28
CA LYS A 76 9.58 -7.14 11.54
C LYS A 76 11.00 -6.85 12.04
N ARG A 77 11.47 -7.63 13.06
CA ARG A 77 12.87 -7.59 13.47
C ARG A 77 13.74 -8.20 12.37
N PRO A 78 14.82 -7.52 11.93
CA PRO A 78 15.77 -8.12 11.00
C PRO A 78 16.42 -9.36 11.60
N ASN A 79 16.50 -10.45 10.85
CA ASN A 79 17.28 -11.62 11.18
C ASN A 79 18.31 -11.91 10.08
N ASP A 80 19.27 -12.79 10.34
CA ASP A 80 20.35 -13.05 9.38
C ASP A 80 19.87 -13.83 8.15
N LEU A 81 18.85 -14.67 8.29
CA LEU A 81 18.23 -15.35 7.15
C LEU A 81 17.52 -14.35 6.23
N ASP A 82 16.77 -13.40 6.78
CA ASP A 82 16.14 -12.36 5.98
C ASP A 82 17.16 -11.55 5.17
N LYS A 83 18.33 -11.28 5.76
CA LYS A 83 19.42 -10.56 5.06
C LYS A 83 19.98 -11.36 3.89
N VAL A 84 20.08 -12.68 4.04
CA VAL A 84 20.57 -13.57 2.96
C VAL A 84 19.54 -13.64 1.82
N TRP A 85 18.25 -13.77 2.14
CA TRP A 85 17.19 -13.96 1.15
C TRP A 85 16.70 -12.66 0.50
N HIS A 86 16.62 -11.57 1.26
CA HIS A 86 15.96 -10.32 0.85
C HIS A 86 16.86 -9.10 0.89
N GLY A 87 18.13 -9.26 1.29
CA GLY A 87 19.06 -8.15 1.48
C GLY A 87 18.85 -7.44 2.82
N GLN A 88 19.27 -6.17 2.90
CA GLN A 88 19.20 -5.42 4.15
C GLN A 88 17.75 -5.07 4.51
N VAL A 89 17.30 -5.51 5.69
CA VAL A 89 16.05 -5.06 6.30
C VAL A 89 16.31 -3.75 7.06
N PRO A 90 15.48 -2.71 6.88
CA PRO A 90 15.68 -1.43 7.56
C PRO A 90 15.63 -1.56 9.09
N SER A 91 16.52 -0.84 9.78
CA SER A 91 16.49 -0.74 11.25
C SER A 91 15.39 0.23 11.72
N LYS A 92 15.06 0.20 13.03
CA LYS A 92 14.12 1.16 13.65
C LYS A 92 14.50 2.60 13.33
N ASP A 93 15.78 2.95 13.46
CA ASP A 93 16.26 4.32 13.21
C ASP A 93 16.17 4.70 11.72
N SER A 94 16.36 3.72 10.83
CA SER A 94 16.15 3.92 9.41
C SER A 94 14.69 4.26 9.11
N TYR A 95 13.72 3.54 9.70
CA TYR A 95 12.30 3.86 9.55
C TYR A 95 11.95 5.23 10.13
N LYS A 96 12.41 5.55 11.36
CA LYS A 96 12.18 6.86 11.98
C LYS A 96 12.66 7.98 11.09
N LYS A 97 13.90 7.92 10.64
CA LYS A 97 14.54 8.96 9.84
C LYS A 97 13.90 9.08 8.44
N LYS A 98 13.66 7.93 7.79
CA LYS A 98 13.19 7.90 6.41
C LYS A 98 11.72 8.30 6.27
N TYR A 99 10.86 7.99 7.25
CA TYR A 99 9.41 8.19 7.15
C TYR A 99 8.85 9.19 8.15
N ASP A 100 9.72 9.84 8.94
CA ASP A 100 9.35 10.81 9.99
C ASP A 100 8.27 10.26 10.93
N ILE A 101 8.56 9.06 11.50
CA ILE A 101 7.69 8.35 12.42
C ILE A 101 8.29 8.44 13.82
N GLU A 102 7.46 8.81 14.80
CA GLU A 102 7.90 9.10 16.17
C GLU A 102 8.45 7.87 16.89
N TYR A 103 7.69 6.79 16.86
CA TYR A 103 8.07 5.53 17.50
C TYR A 103 8.11 4.40 16.48
N VAL A 104 9.13 3.55 16.59
CA VAL A 104 9.24 2.30 15.83
C VAL A 104 9.57 1.17 16.78
N ILE A 105 8.77 0.13 16.77
CA ILE A 105 8.97 -1.08 17.56
C ILE A 105 9.01 -2.32 16.67
N TYR A 106 9.63 -3.37 17.15
CA TYR A 106 9.56 -4.66 16.47
C TYR A 106 8.30 -5.44 16.85
N SER A 107 7.85 -6.32 15.97
CA SER A 107 6.64 -7.12 16.17
C SER A 107 6.72 -8.07 17.37
N ASP A 108 7.91 -8.43 17.80
CA ASP A 108 8.18 -9.22 19.01
C ASP A 108 8.25 -8.38 20.30
N GLU A 109 8.05 -7.08 20.22
CA GLU A 109 8.01 -6.14 21.34
C GLU A 109 6.61 -5.53 21.52
N VAL A 110 5.63 -6.07 20.81
CA VAL A 110 4.28 -5.51 20.76
C VAL A 110 3.56 -5.55 22.11
N ASP A 111 3.88 -6.51 22.95
CA ASP A 111 3.40 -6.64 24.33
C ASP A 111 3.82 -5.47 25.24
N LYS A 112 4.87 -4.75 24.87
CA LYS A 112 5.38 -3.57 25.60
C LYS A 112 4.71 -2.28 25.14
N LEU A 113 3.89 -2.33 24.08
CA LEU A 113 3.22 -1.15 23.54
C LEU A 113 2.04 -0.77 24.43
N SER A 114 2.07 0.44 24.96
CA SER A 114 0.92 1.06 25.63
C SER A 114 0.34 2.11 24.70
N VAL A 115 -0.92 1.94 24.32
CA VAL A 115 -1.63 2.88 23.43
C VAL A 115 -2.63 3.76 24.16
N GLY A 116 -2.69 3.67 25.50
CA GLY A 116 -3.64 4.40 26.34
C GLY A 116 -5.08 3.87 26.19
N ASN A 117 -6.01 4.55 26.82
CA ASN A 117 -7.43 4.25 26.68
C ASN A 117 -7.93 4.78 25.35
N ALA A 118 -8.74 4.00 24.64
CA ALA A 118 -9.39 4.43 23.41
C ALA A 118 -10.83 3.96 23.38
N SER A 119 -11.74 4.91 23.30
CA SER A 119 -13.19 4.66 23.18
C SER A 119 -13.61 4.48 21.71
N ASN A 120 -12.76 4.91 20.78
CA ASN A 120 -13.03 4.85 19.34
C ASN A 120 -11.90 4.10 18.62
N LEU A 121 -12.24 3.10 17.83
CA LEU A 121 -11.28 2.33 17.04
C LEU A 121 -11.54 2.55 15.54
N TYR A 122 -10.47 2.88 14.80
CA TYR A 122 -10.49 3.11 13.37
C TYR A 122 -9.57 2.11 12.67
N TYR A 123 -10.11 1.34 11.72
CA TYR A 123 -9.36 0.34 10.94
C TYR A 123 -10.06 0.01 9.63
N GLU A 124 -9.41 -0.71 8.73
CA GLU A 124 -10.01 -1.21 7.49
C GLU A 124 -10.56 -2.64 7.67
N PHE A 125 -11.73 -2.91 7.12
CA PHE A 125 -12.46 -4.18 7.29
C PHE A 125 -11.74 -5.45 6.90
N SER A 126 -11.01 -5.40 5.82
CA SER A 126 -10.29 -6.56 5.27
C SER A 126 -9.30 -7.19 6.26
N ASP A 127 -8.98 -6.45 7.32
CA ASP A 127 -7.94 -6.82 8.28
C ASP A 127 -8.47 -7.13 9.70
N GLU A 128 -9.78 -7.38 9.85
CA GLU A 128 -10.41 -7.58 11.16
C GLU A 128 -9.76 -8.72 11.98
N TYR A 129 -9.42 -9.83 11.34
CA TYR A 129 -8.75 -10.94 12.03
C TYR A 129 -7.34 -10.58 12.52
N LYS A 130 -6.58 -9.79 11.75
CA LYS A 130 -5.27 -9.27 12.17
C LYS A 130 -5.39 -8.28 13.31
N LEU A 131 -6.46 -7.49 13.30
CA LEU A 131 -6.78 -6.55 14.34
C LEU A 131 -7.03 -7.27 15.68
N ILE A 132 -7.83 -8.31 15.68
CA ILE A 132 -8.14 -9.10 16.88
C ILE A 132 -6.85 -9.70 17.46
N ASP A 133 -6.01 -10.32 16.63
CA ASP A 133 -4.71 -10.88 17.05
C ASP A 133 -3.78 -9.82 17.64
N LEU A 134 -3.71 -8.66 17.00
CA LEU A 134 -2.88 -7.54 17.47
C LEU A 134 -3.37 -7.01 18.83
N LEU A 135 -4.68 -6.78 18.97
CA LEU A 135 -5.28 -6.23 20.20
C LEU A 135 -5.17 -7.17 21.39
N GLN A 136 -5.09 -8.48 21.15
CA GLN A 136 -4.82 -9.46 22.21
C GLN A 136 -3.37 -9.39 22.71
N LYS A 137 -2.43 -8.98 21.86
CA LYS A 137 -1.01 -8.88 22.18
C LYS A 137 -0.61 -7.55 22.79
N ILE A 138 -1.32 -6.48 22.43
CA ILE A 138 -1.12 -5.15 23.02
C ILE A 138 -1.77 -5.14 24.40
N ASN A 139 -1.08 -4.55 25.38
CA ASN A 139 -1.64 -4.32 26.71
C ASN A 139 -2.71 -3.20 26.60
N PHE A 140 -3.92 -3.59 26.16
CA PHE A 140 -5.05 -2.72 25.98
C PHE A 140 -5.88 -2.70 27.26
N ASP A 141 -6.20 -1.53 27.77
CA ASP A 141 -7.06 -1.42 28.94
C ASP A 141 -8.44 -1.99 28.65
N THR A 142 -9.02 -2.57 29.66
CA THR A 142 -10.11 -3.54 29.70
C THR A 142 -11.41 -3.16 28.98
N GLU A 143 -11.67 -1.89 28.63
CA GLU A 143 -12.91 -1.50 27.98
C GLU A 143 -12.96 -1.90 26.49
N VAL A 144 -11.89 -1.72 25.73
CA VAL A 144 -11.87 -2.14 24.32
C VAL A 144 -11.88 -3.66 24.18
N SER A 145 -11.21 -4.38 25.07
CA SER A 145 -11.28 -5.85 25.08
C SER A 145 -12.68 -6.37 25.44
N ARG A 146 -13.44 -5.65 26.28
CA ARG A 146 -14.87 -5.91 26.52
C ARG A 146 -15.74 -5.57 25.31
N TYR A 147 -15.46 -4.48 24.62
CA TYR A 147 -16.14 -4.08 23.39
C TYR A 147 -15.96 -5.09 22.26
N LEU A 148 -14.75 -5.63 22.08
CA LEU A 148 -14.46 -6.68 21.09
C LEU A 148 -15.20 -7.99 21.37
N LYS A 149 -15.43 -8.32 22.65
CA LYS A 149 -16.18 -9.52 23.08
C LYS A 149 -17.69 -9.40 22.85
N HIS A 150 -18.26 -8.20 22.75
CA HIS A 150 -19.71 -7.96 22.70
C HIS A 150 -20.27 -7.54 21.33
N ASN A 151 -19.59 -7.80 20.21
CA ASN A 151 -20.11 -7.60 18.84
C ASN A 151 -20.66 -6.20 18.45
N ASN A 152 -20.41 -5.16 19.24
CA ASN A 152 -21.00 -3.82 19.02
C ASN A 152 -20.07 -2.82 18.30
N PHE A 153 -19.13 -3.32 17.50
CA PHE A 153 -18.18 -2.48 16.74
C PHE A 153 -18.75 -1.91 15.43
N GLN A 154 -20.07 -1.84 15.26
CA GLN A 154 -20.64 -1.48 13.95
C GLN A 154 -20.46 -0.01 13.53
N SER A 155 -20.29 0.92 14.44
CA SER A 155 -20.36 2.35 14.09
C SER A 155 -19.04 2.98 13.62
N SER A 156 -17.88 2.45 13.98
CA SER A 156 -16.57 3.06 13.58
C SER A 156 -15.90 2.40 12.38
N LYS A 157 -16.45 1.31 11.90
CA LYS A 157 -15.82 0.45 10.88
C LYS A 157 -15.61 1.11 9.52
N ASN A 158 -16.52 1.93 9.05
CA ASN A 158 -16.47 2.50 7.70
C ASN A 158 -15.67 3.80 7.63
N ASP A 159 -15.39 4.42 8.77
CA ASP A 159 -14.87 5.79 8.80
C ASP A 159 -13.43 5.90 8.29
N LEU A 160 -12.53 4.97 8.64
CA LEU A 160 -11.13 5.07 8.21
C LEU A 160 -10.98 4.92 6.69
N TYR A 161 -11.64 3.93 6.09
CA TYR A 161 -11.57 3.72 4.65
C TYR A 161 -12.10 4.92 3.88
N ASN A 162 -13.32 5.37 4.20
CA ASN A 162 -13.95 6.50 3.54
C ASN A 162 -13.15 7.81 3.77
N LEU A 163 -12.68 8.02 4.98
CA LEU A 163 -11.89 9.18 5.36
C LEU A 163 -10.59 9.27 4.56
N VAL A 164 -9.86 8.17 4.40
CA VAL A 164 -8.64 8.15 3.59
C VAL A 164 -8.97 8.27 2.09
N CYS A 165 -10.05 7.66 1.61
CA CYS A 165 -10.51 7.82 0.23
C CYS A 165 -10.84 9.29 -0.09
N ASP A 166 -11.53 9.99 0.80
CA ASP A 166 -11.83 11.42 0.64
C ASP A 166 -10.56 12.28 0.60
N MET A 167 -9.59 11.97 1.44
CA MET A 167 -8.28 12.66 1.40
C MET A 167 -7.55 12.41 0.07
N ARG A 168 -7.64 11.21 -0.50
CA ARG A 168 -7.01 10.83 -1.76
C ARG A 168 -7.74 11.37 -2.99
N ARG A 169 -8.99 11.79 -2.86
CA ARG A 169 -9.80 12.32 -3.95
C ARG A 169 -9.21 13.60 -4.54
N ILE A 170 -8.78 14.52 -3.70
CA ILE A 170 -8.10 15.74 -4.12
C ILE A 170 -6.59 15.55 -3.98
N LYS A 171 -5.85 15.69 -5.09
CA LYS A 171 -4.42 15.44 -5.15
C LYS A 171 -3.64 16.68 -4.74
N SER A 172 -2.61 16.48 -3.93
CA SER A 172 -1.63 17.52 -3.62
C SER A 172 -0.73 17.79 -4.83
N ASP A 173 -0.02 18.92 -4.84
CA ASP A 173 0.96 19.25 -5.89
C ASP A 173 2.05 18.17 -6.01
N PHE A 174 2.43 17.56 -4.89
CA PHE A 174 3.35 16.44 -4.89
C PHE A 174 2.79 15.25 -5.65
N GLU A 175 1.53 14.87 -5.39
CA GLU A 175 0.87 13.75 -6.09
C GLU A 175 0.68 14.07 -7.59
N ILE A 176 0.32 15.30 -7.92
CA ILE A 176 0.20 15.74 -9.32
C ILE A 176 1.53 15.58 -10.05
N ASN A 177 2.65 15.95 -9.42
CA ASN A 177 3.97 15.80 -10.02
C ASN A 177 4.35 14.32 -10.24
N GLU A 178 4.05 13.44 -9.29
CA GLU A 178 4.30 12.00 -9.44
C GLU A 178 3.42 11.38 -10.55
N ILE A 179 2.15 11.79 -10.63
CA ILE A 179 1.23 11.37 -11.71
C ILE A 179 1.76 11.85 -13.07
N ARG A 180 2.26 13.09 -13.17
CA ARG A 180 2.85 13.60 -14.42
C ARG A 180 4.08 12.80 -14.86
N LYS A 181 4.96 12.43 -13.93
CA LYS A 181 6.10 11.56 -14.23
C LYS A 181 5.65 10.22 -14.82
N ALA A 182 4.69 9.56 -14.16
CA ALA A 182 4.15 8.29 -14.63
C ALA A 182 3.47 8.44 -16.01
N ALA A 183 2.68 9.51 -16.21
CA ALA A 183 2.03 9.80 -17.47
C ALA A 183 3.05 10.03 -18.61
N ASN A 184 4.13 10.76 -18.36
CA ASN A 184 5.17 10.99 -19.36
C ASN A 184 5.85 9.70 -19.81
N VAL A 185 6.13 8.77 -18.87
CA VAL A 185 6.68 7.45 -19.21
C VAL A 185 5.69 6.66 -20.07
N SER A 186 4.40 6.68 -19.70
CA SER A 186 3.35 6.02 -20.49
C SER A 186 3.21 6.61 -21.90
N VAL A 187 3.23 7.92 -22.01
CA VAL A 187 3.20 8.61 -23.34
C VAL A 187 4.39 8.21 -24.20
N GLU A 188 5.63 8.21 -23.66
CA GLU A 188 6.82 7.77 -24.38
C GLU A 188 6.68 6.33 -24.86
N ALA A 189 6.18 5.44 -23.99
CA ALA A 189 5.98 4.04 -24.33
C ALA A 189 4.95 3.87 -25.46
N HIS A 190 3.79 4.57 -25.40
CA HIS A 190 2.78 4.51 -26.46
C HIS A 190 3.27 5.08 -27.79
N ILE A 191 3.99 6.21 -27.78
CA ILE A 191 4.58 6.77 -28.99
C ILE A 191 5.57 5.78 -29.62
N ASN A 192 6.36 5.09 -28.81
CA ASN A 192 7.26 4.06 -29.32
C ASN A 192 6.49 2.91 -29.98
N LEU A 193 5.41 2.42 -29.33
CA LEU A 193 4.57 1.36 -29.91
C LEU A 193 3.95 1.77 -31.24
N MET A 194 3.43 3.01 -31.35
CA MET A 194 2.87 3.52 -32.60
C MET A 194 3.90 3.52 -33.76
N LYS A 195 5.20 3.66 -33.44
CA LYS A 195 6.29 3.64 -34.42
C LYS A 195 6.76 2.23 -34.76
N SER A 196 6.79 1.32 -33.78
CA SER A 196 7.38 -0.03 -33.92
C SER A 196 6.37 -1.09 -34.34
N CYS A 197 5.09 -0.91 -34.03
CA CYS A 197 4.04 -1.89 -34.29
C CYS A 197 3.87 -2.14 -35.80
N LYS A 198 3.96 -3.41 -36.19
CA LYS A 198 3.85 -3.84 -37.62
C LYS A 198 3.01 -5.11 -37.73
N PRO A 199 2.31 -5.30 -38.87
CA PRO A 199 1.70 -6.58 -39.19
C PRO A 199 2.71 -7.73 -39.11
N GLY A 200 2.30 -8.85 -38.55
CA GLY A 200 3.15 -10.03 -38.35
C GLY A 200 3.78 -10.14 -36.97
N MET A 201 3.87 -9.05 -36.20
CA MET A 201 4.26 -9.12 -34.77
C MET A 201 3.22 -9.86 -33.95
N ASN A 202 3.65 -10.45 -32.85
CA ASN A 202 2.73 -10.96 -31.83
C ASN A 202 2.34 -9.88 -30.82
N GLU A 203 1.17 -10.01 -30.23
CA GLU A 203 0.69 -9.10 -29.17
C GLU A 203 1.68 -9.02 -27.99
N ASN A 204 2.32 -10.15 -27.62
CA ASN A 204 3.34 -10.18 -26.57
C ASN A 204 4.65 -9.47 -26.92
N GLU A 205 5.00 -9.32 -28.20
CA GLU A 205 6.15 -8.51 -28.60
C GLU A 205 5.86 -7.03 -28.39
N VAL A 206 4.65 -6.59 -28.69
CA VAL A 206 4.17 -5.22 -28.42
C VAL A 206 4.13 -4.95 -26.91
N GLU A 207 3.63 -5.92 -26.11
CA GLU A 207 3.67 -5.84 -24.65
C GLU A 207 5.11 -5.68 -24.14
N ALA A 208 6.03 -6.51 -24.64
CA ALA A 208 7.44 -6.48 -24.22
C ALA A 208 8.10 -5.12 -24.47
N ASP A 209 7.82 -4.49 -25.62
CA ASP A 209 8.33 -3.15 -25.95
C ASP A 209 7.81 -2.10 -24.96
N PHE A 210 6.52 -2.14 -24.61
CA PHE A 210 5.95 -1.25 -23.61
C PHE A 210 6.60 -1.44 -22.23
N VAL A 211 6.68 -2.68 -21.78
CA VAL A 211 7.26 -3.04 -20.47
C VAL A 211 8.72 -2.62 -20.39
N LYS A 212 9.50 -2.80 -21.47
CA LYS A 212 10.90 -2.39 -21.56
C LYS A 212 11.05 -0.90 -21.26
N ILE A 213 10.24 -0.05 -21.87
CA ILE A 213 10.32 1.40 -21.66
C ILE A 213 9.93 1.76 -20.22
N CYS A 214 8.83 1.21 -19.72
CA CYS A 214 8.40 1.45 -18.34
C CYS A 214 9.52 1.08 -17.34
N LYS A 215 10.09 -0.11 -17.48
CA LYS A 215 11.16 -0.59 -16.58
C LYS A 215 12.46 0.22 -16.72
N SER A 216 12.84 0.60 -17.92
CA SER A 216 14.05 1.42 -18.14
C SER A 216 13.97 2.80 -17.48
N LYS A 217 12.75 3.29 -17.23
CA LYS A 217 12.48 4.55 -16.52
C LYS A 217 12.19 4.36 -15.02
N GLY A 218 12.41 3.15 -14.49
CA GLY A 218 12.16 2.83 -13.08
C GLY A 218 10.69 2.66 -12.71
N GLY A 219 9.80 2.60 -13.71
CA GLY A 219 8.38 2.36 -13.52
C GLY A 219 7.98 0.89 -13.73
N GLU A 220 6.70 0.62 -13.50
CA GLU A 220 6.09 -0.67 -13.79
C GLU A 220 4.63 -0.51 -14.16
N GLN A 221 4.07 -1.55 -14.76
CA GLN A 221 2.65 -1.59 -15.08
C GLN A 221 1.82 -1.66 -13.80
N ALA A 222 0.71 -0.92 -13.76
CA ALA A 222 -0.24 -0.94 -12.66
C ALA A 222 -1.12 -2.21 -12.64
N TYR A 223 -1.28 -2.84 -13.79
CA TYR A 223 -2.06 -4.07 -14.03
C TYR A 223 -1.49 -4.82 -15.24
N PRO A 224 -1.84 -6.11 -15.44
CA PRO A 224 -1.41 -6.85 -16.63
C PRO A 224 -1.80 -6.14 -17.91
N ALA A 225 -0.88 -6.05 -18.86
CA ALA A 225 -1.14 -5.37 -20.13
C ALA A 225 -2.28 -6.05 -20.91
N ILE A 226 -3.06 -5.23 -21.58
CA ILE A 226 -4.07 -5.67 -22.54
C ILE A 226 -3.58 -5.21 -23.91
N VAL A 227 -3.04 -6.16 -24.68
CA VAL A 227 -2.62 -5.95 -26.08
C VAL A 227 -3.44 -6.86 -26.94
N ALA A 228 -4.44 -6.32 -27.62
CA ALA A 228 -5.48 -7.08 -28.28
C ALA A 228 -5.64 -6.66 -29.73
N SER A 229 -5.62 -7.60 -30.66
CA SER A 229 -5.81 -7.36 -32.09
C SER A 229 -7.04 -8.08 -32.62
N GLY A 230 -7.66 -7.52 -33.65
CA GLY A 230 -8.85 -8.06 -34.29
C GLY A 230 -9.98 -8.37 -33.29
N LYS A 231 -10.53 -9.57 -33.34
CA LYS A 231 -11.62 -9.98 -32.43
C LYS A 231 -11.26 -9.96 -30.94
N ASN A 232 -9.98 -10.05 -30.59
CA ASN A 232 -9.52 -9.97 -29.20
C ASN A 232 -9.73 -8.58 -28.59
N ALA A 233 -9.75 -7.53 -29.41
CA ALA A 233 -9.99 -6.16 -28.98
C ALA A 233 -11.41 -5.94 -28.39
N CYS A 234 -12.33 -6.87 -28.60
CA CYS A 234 -13.66 -6.86 -28.01
C CYS A 234 -13.73 -7.51 -26.62
N ILE A 235 -12.61 -8.04 -26.09
CA ILE A 235 -12.54 -8.70 -24.79
C ILE A 235 -11.98 -7.72 -23.75
N LEU A 236 -12.79 -7.33 -22.77
CA LEU A 236 -12.44 -6.26 -21.81
C LEU A 236 -11.17 -6.55 -21.00
N HIS A 237 -10.98 -7.78 -20.54
CA HIS A 237 -9.81 -8.18 -19.75
C HIS A 237 -8.98 -9.23 -20.48
N TYR A 238 -8.66 -8.95 -21.74
CA TYR A 238 -7.81 -9.81 -22.55
C TYR A 238 -6.34 -9.67 -22.12
N THR A 239 -5.78 -10.70 -21.52
CA THR A 239 -4.40 -10.69 -20.99
C THR A 239 -3.53 -11.82 -21.57
N ARG A 240 -4.06 -12.59 -22.54
CA ARG A 240 -3.29 -13.67 -23.18
C ARG A 240 -2.18 -13.14 -24.07
N ASN A 241 -2.43 -12.03 -24.77
CA ASN A 241 -1.49 -11.31 -25.63
C ASN A 241 -0.67 -12.25 -26.54
N ASN A 242 -1.33 -13.23 -27.20
CA ASN A 242 -0.64 -14.29 -27.93
C ASN A 242 -1.06 -14.45 -29.39
N SER A 243 -1.79 -13.49 -29.94
CA SER A 243 -2.23 -13.51 -31.33
C SER A 243 -1.32 -12.65 -32.20
N LYS A 244 -1.29 -12.97 -33.52
CA LYS A 244 -0.57 -12.17 -34.49
C LYS A 244 -1.37 -10.95 -34.95
N LEU A 245 -0.69 -9.83 -35.02
CA LEU A 245 -1.21 -8.61 -35.63
C LEU A 245 -1.34 -8.81 -37.15
N ARG A 246 -2.47 -8.44 -37.73
CA ARG A 246 -2.73 -8.52 -39.17
C ARG A 246 -2.95 -7.14 -39.75
N SER A 247 -2.66 -6.99 -41.05
CA SER A 247 -2.97 -5.76 -41.76
C SER A 247 -4.47 -5.47 -41.75
N ASN A 248 -4.84 -4.21 -41.66
CA ASN A 248 -6.24 -3.73 -41.70
C ASN A 248 -7.14 -4.29 -40.57
N GLN A 249 -6.55 -4.62 -39.44
CA GLN A 249 -7.28 -4.96 -38.22
C GLN A 249 -6.84 -4.00 -37.08
N LEU A 250 -7.81 -3.67 -36.23
CA LEU A 250 -7.52 -3.05 -34.95
C LEU A 250 -6.85 -4.05 -34.03
#